data_509f3b40487e855939d73bbfbbc51447
#
_entry.id   509f3b40487e855939d73bbfbbc51447
#
_cell.length_a   1.000
_cell.length_b   1.000
_cell.length_c   1.000
_cell.angle_alpha   90.00
_cell.angle_beta   90.00
_cell.angle_gamma   90.00
#
_symmetry.space_group_name_H-M   'P 1'
#
loop_
_entity.id
_entity.type
_entity.pdbx_description
1 polymer ?
#
loop_
_entity_poly.entity_id
_entity_poly.type
_entity_poly.pdbx_seq_one_letter_code
_entity_poly.pdbx_strand_id
1 'polypeptide(L)'
;MSSLGKEQHGWKPTSSSYGIALWCTAFSLISIAILCANAIAITVFEVTKSLRKNNQILMLNLAFADLSIGGIALPLYINIFYKSARGYPWRSRLVNEIYICVDIFAGVSSMFLLAVIALERVFSVFCPFKHRTTPRKHYWYGVMLVWILAICLASLKPLSSRKLIPISYCNVLILTLVSLSIATIIVSYICIWKRAYSVTNKENCNVIVTEKSIVQAMLFVTVIFLIMWMPIYLLNFVIGFEIDAVPLNVIYLAKLLQYCNSVVNPIIYSIKIPAFRKALRRLGKNIFQSFSRKE
;
A
#
# COMPACT_ATOMS: atom_id res chain seq x y z
N MET A 1 -37.72 5.39 -40.54
CA MET A 1 -37.77 6.75 -40.04
C MET A 1 -38.27 6.72 -38.61
N SER A 2 -37.62 7.35 -37.74
CA SER A 2 -37.86 7.73 -36.35
C SER A 2 -36.84 7.15 -35.37
N SER A 3 -35.89 7.99 -35.10
CA SER A 3 -35.45 8.52 -33.80
C SER A 3 -34.93 7.48 -32.79
N LEU A 4 -33.71 7.10 -32.97
CA LEU A 4 -32.82 6.66 -31.88
C LEU A 4 -32.28 7.90 -31.15
N GLY A 5 -33.13 8.46 -30.28
CA GLY A 5 -32.70 9.34 -29.20
C GLY A 5 -32.03 8.50 -28.12
N LYS A 6 -30.73 8.24 -28.24
CA LYS A 6 -29.91 7.85 -27.09
C LYS A 6 -29.85 9.10 -26.19
N GLU A 7 -30.66 9.10 -25.15
CA GLU A 7 -30.49 10.00 -24.01
C GLU A 7 -29.05 9.77 -23.51
N GLN A 8 -28.20 10.75 -23.82
CA GLN A 8 -26.96 10.95 -23.07
C GLN A 8 -27.44 11.28 -21.65
N HIS A 9 -27.41 10.29 -20.77
CA HIS A 9 -27.49 10.55 -19.34
C HIS A 9 -26.40 11.55 -19.01
N GLY A 10 -26.78 12.82 -19.01
CA GLY A 10 -25.96 13.94 -18.62
C GLY A 10 -25.50 13.72 -17.19
N TRP A 11 -24.25 13.41 -17.02
CA TRP A 11 -23.59 13.35 -15.74
C TRP A 11 -23.75 14.70 -15.06
N LYS A 12 -24.73 14.82 -14.14
CA LYS A 12 -24.89 16.03 -13.32
C LYS A 12 -23.67 16.14 -12.43
N PRO A 13 -23.01 17.31 -12.33
CA PRO A 13 -21.92 17.54 -11.39
C PRO A 13 -22.46 17.30 -9.98
N THR A 14 -22.05 16.21 -9.37
CA THR A 14 -22.62 15.71 -8.10
C THR A 14 -21.95 16.31 -6.87
N SER A 15 -21.01 17.24 -7.04
CA SER A 15 -20.30 17.86 -5.93
C SER A 15 -20.32 19.37 -6.06
N SER A 16 -20.64 20.06 -4.96
CA SER A 16 -20.46 21.52 -4.86
C SER A 16 -18.97 21.87 -5.10
N SER A 17 -18.69 23.10 -5.52
CA SER A 17 -17.30 23.57 -5.68
C SER A 17 -16.46 23.37 -4.41
N TYR A 18 -17.07 23.49 -3.23
CA TYR A 18 -16.44 23.18 -1.95
C TYR A 18 -16.09 21.70 -1.79
N GLY A 19 -16.98 20.79 -2.19
CA GLY A 19 -16.71 19.35 -2.14
C GLY A 19 -15.55 18.94 -3.05
N ILE A 20 -15.47 19.53 -4.25
CA ILE A 20 -14.35 19.29 -5.17
C ILE A 20 -13.03 19.78 -4.55
N ALA A 21 -13.02 21.01 -4.01
CA ALA A 21 -11.85 21.57 -3.36
C ALA A 21 -11.40 20.71 -2.15
N LEU A 22 -12.35 20.28 -1.31
CA LEU A 22 -12.08 19.44 -0.14
C LEU A 22 -11.38 18.13 -0.53
N TRP A 23 -11.93 17.39 -1.50
CA TRP A 23 -11.36 16.11 -1.93
C TRP A 23 -10.01 16.28 -2.62
N CYS A 24 -9.86 17.29 -3.50
CA CYS A 24 -8.57 17.60 -4.12
C CYS A 24 -7.50 17.92 -3.07
N THR A 25 -7.85 18.74 -2.07
CA THR A 25 -6.94 19.09 -0.96
C THR A 25 -6.57 17.85 -0.14
N ALA A 26 -7.55 17.03 0.23
CA ALA A 26 -7.29 15.80 1.00
C ALA A 26 -6.35 14.84 0.26
N PHE A 27 -6.61 14.56 -1.02
CA PHE A 27 -5.73 13.70 -1.82
C PHE A 27 -4.34 14.31 -2.04
N SER A 28 -4.23 15.63 -2.19
CA SER A 28 -2.93 16.32 -2.33
C SER A 28 -2.10 16.24 -1.05
N LEU A 29 -2.73 16.45 0.12
CA LEU A 29 -2.06 16.34 1.41
C LEU A 29 -1.56 14.91 1.65
N ILE A 30 -2.35 13.90 1.34
CA ILE A 30 -1.94 12.49 1.44
C ILE A 30 -0.80 12.17 0.46
N SER A 31 -0.85 12.67 -0.77
CA SER A 31 0.23 12.51 -1.76
C SER A 31 1.56 13.04 -1.21
N ILE A 32 1.56 14.26 -0.69
CA ILE A 32 2.76 14.88 -0.08
C ILE A 32 3.23 14.07 1.13
N ALA A 33 2.31 13.65 2.01
CA ALA A 33 2.64 12.85 3.17
C ALA A 33 3.29 11.51 2.80
N ILE A 34 2.77 10.82 1.77
CA ILE A 34 3.35 9.56 1.25
C ILE A 34 4.77 9.81 0.75
N LEU A 35 4.97 10.84 -0.07
CA LEU A 35 6.28 11.17 -0.65
C LEU A 35 7.29 11.48 0.46
N CYS A 36 6.94 12.36 1.38
CA CYS A 36 7.84 12.76 2.48
C CYS A 36 8.16 11.57 3.40
N ALA A 37 7.15 10.82 3.84
CA ALA A 37 7.32 9.73 4.79
C ALA A 37 8.18 8.60 4.21
N ASN A 38 7.92 8.18 2.96
CA ASN A 38 8.67 7.11 2.33
C ASN A 38 10.06 7.54 1.87
N ALA A 39 10.26 8.78 1.40
CA ALA A 39 11.59 9.32 1.13
C ALA A 39 12.47 9.35 2.39
N ILE A 40 11.91 9.80 3.53
CA ILE A 40 12.58 9.76 4.83
C ILE A 40 12.91 8.32 5.22
N ALA A 41 11.98 7.38 5.05
CA ALA A 41 12.21 5.97 5.37
C ALA A 41 13.35 5.38 4.55
N ILE A 42 13.38 5.60 3.25
CA ILE A 42 14.47 5.17 2.36
C ILE A 42 15.79 5.75 2.83
N THR A 43 15.85 7.07 3.07
CA THR A 43 17.07 7.74 3.54
C THR A 43 17.59 7.14 4.85
N VAL A 44 16.68 6.90 5.82
CA VAL A 44 17.05 6.29 7.11
C VAL A 44 17.61 4.88 6.93
N PHE A 45 16.99 4.05 6.07
CA PHE A 45 17.46 2.71 5.79
C PHE A 45 18.82 2.71 5.09
N GLU A 46 19.05 3.60 4.12
CA GLU A 46 20.32 3.65 3.38
C GLU A 46 21.48 4.18 4.20
N VAL A 47 21.27 5.23 5.01
CA VAL A 47 22.33 5.86 5.81
C VAL A 47 22.70 5.01 7.02
N THR A 48 21.77 4.19 7.55
CA THR A 48 21.97 3.51 8.84
C THR A 48 22.49 2.08 8.68
N LYS A 49 23.80 1.89 8.84
CA LYS A 49 24.48 0.56 8.73
C LYS A 49 23.84 -0.51 9.63
N SER A 50 23.38 -0.16 10.83
CA SER A 50 22.76 -1.11 11.77
C SER A 50 21.39 -1.64 11.31
N LEU A 51 20.74 -0.99 10.34
CA LEU A 51 19.50 -1.41 9.73
C LEU A 51 19.72 -2.26 8.46
N ARG A 52 20.94 -2.36 7.96
CA ARG A 52 21.30 -3.10 6.73
C ARG A 52 21.21 -4.62 6.93
N LYS A 53 20.05 -5.10 7.33
CA LYS A 53 19.72 -6.53 7.40
C LYS A 53 19.09 -6.99 6.08
N ASN A 54 19.02 -8.30 5.85
CA ASN A 54 18.44 -8.86 4.63
C ASN A 54 16.97 -8.43 4.41
N ASN A 55 16.18 -8.34 5.46
CA ASN A 55 14.79 -7.91 5.41
C ASN A 55 14.57 -6.41 5.08
N GLN A 56 15.63 -5.58 5.19
CA GLN A 56 15.59 -4.18 4.74
C GLN A 56 15.23 -4.08 3.26
N ILE A 57 15.64 -5.05 2.43
CA ILE A 57 15.32 -5.09 1.00
C ILE A 57 13.80 -5.04 0.79
N LEU A 58 13.03 -5.82 1.57
CA LEU A 58 11.58 -5.86 1.47
C LEU A 58 10.95 -4.50 1.85
N MET A 59 11.43 -3.89 2.95
CA MET A 59 10.94 -2.59 3.42
C MET A 59 11.27 -1.45 2.46
N LEU A 60 12.46 -1.46 1.85
CA LEU A 60 12.83 -0.50 0.81
C LEU A 60 11.94 -0.63 -0.42
N ASN A 61 11.69 -1.85 -0.88
CA ASN A 61 10.82 -2.07 -2.04
C ASN A 61 9.36 -1.70 -1.75
N LEU A 62 8.89 -1.90 -0.51
CA LEU A 62 7.58 -1.42 -0.08
C LEU A 62 7.51 0.12 -0.15
N ALA A 63 8.56 0.81 0.34
CA ALA A 63 8.62 2.27 0.25
C ALA A 63 8.66 2.78 -1.21
N PHE A 64 9.34 2.06 -2.13
CA PHE A 64 9.31 2.39 -3.57
C PHE A 64 7.92 2.20 -4.19
N ALA A 65 7.19 1.13 -3.85
CA ALA A 65 5.82 0.93 -4.28
C ALA A 65 4.91 2.08 -3.77
N ASP A 66 5.05 2.46 -2.51
CA ASP A 66 4.31 3.56 -1.90
C ASP A 66 4.65 4.92 -2.52
N LEU A 67 5.92 5.19 -2.88
CA LEU A 67 6.31 6.38 -3.64
C LEU A 67 5.64 6.46 -5.01
N SER A 68 5.40 5.32 -5.67
CA SER A 68 4.67 5.28 -6.95
C SER A 68 3.20 5.71 -6.77
N ILE A 69 2.58 5.40 -5.64
CA ILE A 69 1.24 5.89 -5.28
C ILE A 69 1.25 7.41 -5.11
N GLY A 70 2.15 7.93 -4.26
CA GLY A 70 2.21 9.36 -3.97
C GLY A 70 2.64 10.21 -5.15
N GLY A 71 3.62 9.73 -5.95
CA GLY A 71 4.23 10.51 -7.03
C GLY A 71 3.53 10.40 -8.38
N ILE A 72 2.80 9.31 -8.63
CA ILE A 72 2.20 9.07 -9.95
C ILE A 72 0.70 8.83 -9.83
N ALA A 73 0.26 7.82 -9.05
CA ALA A 73 -1.15 7.45 -9.02
C ALA A 73 -2.04 8.57 -8.48
N LEU A 74 -1.69 9.18 -7.34
CA LEU A 74 -2.47 10.25 -6.73
C LEU A 74 -2.56 11.53 -7.58
N PRO A 75 -1.48 12.08 -8.15
CA PRO A 75 -1.57 13.22 -9.08
C PRO A 75 -2.46 12.95 -10.29
N LEU A 76 -2.37 11.75 -10.87
CA LEU A 76 -3.26 11.35 -11.97
C LEU A 76 -4.71 11.20 -11.51
N TYR A 77 -4.95 10.62 -10.33
CA TYR A 77 -6.28 10.49 -9.75
C TYR A 77 -6.92 11.86 -9.49
N ILE A 78 -6.19 12.80 -8.90
CA ILE A 78 -6.66 14.17 -8.65
C ILE A 78 -7.07 14.85 -9.96
N ASN A 79 -6.26 14.72 -11.02
CA ASN A 79 -6.59 15.27 -12.34
C ASN A 79 -7.87 14.64 -12.92
N ILE A 80 -8.00 13.30 -12.86
CA ILE A 80 -9.19 12.57 -13.33
C ILE A 80 -10.42 12.98 -12.53
N PHE A 81 -10.30 13.03 -11.19
CA PHE A 81 -11.35 13.44 -10.28
C PHE A 81 -11.83 14.87 -10.57
N TYR A 82 -10.90 15.84 -10.62
CA TYR A 82 -11.22 17.23 -10.87
C TYR A 82 -11.94 17.43 -12.20
N LYS A 83 -11.44 16.84 -13.28
CA LYS A 83 -12.07 16.93 -14.60
C LYS A 83 -13.45 16.31 -14.62
N SER A 84 -13.62 15.13 -14.01
CA SER A 84 -14.88 14.44 -13.91
C SER A 84 -15.92 15.26 -13.12
N ALA A 85 -15.51 15.81 -11.96
CA ALA A 85 -16.40 16.60 -11.10
C ALA A 85 -16.83 17.93 -11.72
N ARG A 86 -16.02 18.52 -12.60
CA ARG A 86 -16.33 19.74 -13.37
C ARG A 86 -17.12 19.49 -14.65
N GLY A 87 -17.41 18.23 -14.98
CA GLY A 87 -18.15 17.88 -16.19
C GLY A 87 -17.36 18.08 -17.49
N TYR A 88 -16.05 18.13 -17.44
CA TYR A 88 -15.25 18.21 -18.67
C TYR A 88 -15.38 16.91 -19.47
N PRO A 89 -15.74 16.99 -20.79
CA PRO A 89 -16.03 15.81 -21.61
C PRO A 89 -14.78 14.98 -21.94
N TRP A 90 -13.58 15.47 -21.61
CA TRP A 90 -12.32 14.87 -21.99
C TRP A 90 -11.66 14.07 -20.86
N ARG A 91 -12.07 12.84 -20.77
CA ARG A 91 -11.32 11.81 -20.08
C ARG A 91 -10.29 11.25 -21.08
N SER A 92 -9.06 11.73 -21.04
CA SER A 92 -8.00 11.11 -21.85
C SER A 92 -7.92 9.62 -21.48
N ARG A 93 -8.27 8.76 -22.42
CA ARG A 93 -8.22 7.30 -22.24
C ARG A 93 -6.85 6.86 -21.73
N LEU A 94 -5.80 7.43 -22.33
CA LEU A 94 -4.42 7.14 -21.95
C LEU A 94 -4.13 7.48 -20.50
N VAL A 95 -4.51 8.69 -20.03
CA VAL A 95 -4.28 9.11 -18.64
C VAL A 95 -5.01 8.20 -17.66
N ASN A 96 -6.24 7.78 -17.99
CA ASN A 96 -7.00 6.86 -17.16
C ASN A 96 -6.38 5.44 -17.16
N GLU A 97 -5.91 4.95 -18.29
CA GLU A 97 -5.23 3.65 -18.38
C GLU A 97 -3.91 3.67 -17.58
N ILE A 98 -3.10 4.72 -17.70
CA ILE A 98 -1.86 4.88 -16.92
C ILE A 98 -2.18 4.92 -15.42
N TYR A 99 -3.17 5.73 -15.00
CA TYR A 99 -3.59 5.78 -13.60
C TYR A 99 -3.96 4.39 -13.08
N ILE A 100 -4.84 3.67 -13.77
CA ILE A 100 -5.31 2.34 -13.36
C ILE A 100 -4.13 1.36 -13.27
N CYS A 101 -3.22 1.37 -14.26
CA CYS A 101 -2.06 0.50 -14.25
C CYS A 101 -1.16 0.77 -13.04
N VAL A 102 -0.84 2.04 -12.77
CA VAL A 102 0.03 2.41 -11.65
C VAL A 102 -0.65 2.14 -10.31
N ASP A 103 -1.95 2.43 -10.18
CA ASP A 103 -2.72 2.19 -8.96
C ASP A 103 -2.77 0.68 -8.62
N ILE A 104 -3.07 -0.18 -9.60
CA ILE A 104 -3.06 -1.64 -9.41
C ILE A 104 -1.64 -2.14 -9.14
N PHE A 105 -0.67 -1.73 -9.95
CA PHE A 105 0.73 -2.14 -9.79
C PHE A 105 1.25 -1.83 -8.38
N ALA A 106 1.12 -0.59 -7.94
CA ALA A 106 1.63 -0.16 -6.64
C ALA A 106 0.84 -0.79 -5.49
N GLY A 107 -0.50 -0.84 -5.58
CA GLY A 107 -1.34 -1.44 -4.56
C GLY A 107 -1.10 -2.95 -4.40
N VAL A 108 -1.03 -3.70 -5.50
CA VAL A 108 -0.75 -5.15 -5.48
C VAL A 108 0.68 -5.42 -5.02
N SER A 109 1.67 -4.61 -5.45
CA SER A 109 3.06 -4.73 -4.98
C SER A 109 3.15 -4.55 -3.47
N SER A 110 2.51 -3.52 -2.91
CA SER A 110 2.49 -3.29 -1.45
C SER A 110 1.86 -4.46 -0.71
N MET A 111 0.73 -5.01 -1.21
CA MET A 111 0.07 -6.18 -0.63
C MET A 111 0.96 -7.41 -0.62
N PHE A 112 1.54 -7.75 -1.76
CA PHE A 112 2.39 -8.94 -1.88
C PHE A 112 3.68 -8.80 -1.07
N LEU A 113 4.29 -7.60 -1.03
CA LEU A 113 5.45 -7.34 -0.19
C LEU A 113 5.13 -7.50 1.29
N LEU A 114 3.96 -7.02 1.76
CA LEU A 114 3.51 -7.24 3.13
C LEU A 114 3.30 -8.73 3.44
N ALA A 115 2.73 -9.50 2.50
CA ALA A 115 2.61 -10.95 2.66
C ALA A 115 3.98 -11.64 2.74
N VAL A 116 4.94 -11.25 1.88
CA VAL A 116 6.32 -11.76 1.93
C VAL A 116 7.01 -11.37 3.24
N ILE A 117 6.82 -10.15 3.74
CA ILE A 117 7.33 -9.71 5.04
C ILE A 117 6.72 -10.56 6.17
N ALA A 118 5.41 -10.86 6.11
CA ALA A 118 4.76 -11.70 7.11
C ALA A 118 5.33 -13.14 7.11
N LEU A 119 5.54 -13.73 5.94
CA LEU A 119 6.18 -15.04 5.79
C LEU A 119 7.63 -15.04 6.28
N GLU A 120 8.39 -13.98 5.98
CA GLU A 120 9.75 -13.80 6.47
C GLU A 120 9.80 -13.75 8.00
N ARG A 121 8.80 -13.13 8.64
CA ARG A 121 8.67 -13.15 10.10
C ARG A 121 8.37 -14.54 10.65
N VAL A 122 7.47 -15.30 10.02
CA VAL A 122 7.25 -16.71 10.37
C VAL A 122 8.57 -17.48 10.28
N PHE A 123 9.29 -17.34 9.18
CA PHE A 123 10.57 -18.00 8.98
C PHE A 123 11.60 -17.62 10.03
N SER A 124 11.68 -16.34 10.43
CA SER A 124 12.61 -15.89 11.47
C SER A 124 12.29 -16.46 12.85
N VAL A 125 11.00 -16.67 13.16
CA VAL A 125 10.54 -17.21 14.46
C VAL A 125 10.67 -18.74 14.55
N PHE A 126 10.33 -19.44 13.47
CA PHE A 126 10.32 -20.91 13.47
C PHE A 126 11.69 -21.54 13.11
N CYS A 127 12.49 -20.84 12.30
CA CYS A 127 13.78 -21.33 11.80
C CYS A 127 14.91 -20.30 12.00
N PRO A 128 15.20 -19.85 13.23
CA PRO A 128 16.11 -18.71 13.48
C PRO A 128 17.54 -18.94 12.94
N PHE A 129 18.08 -20.16 13.05
CA PHE A 129 19.41 -20.49 12.53
C PHE A 129 19.47 -20.39 11.00
N LYS A 130 18.51 -20.98 10.30
CA LYS A 130 18.42 -20.91 8.83
C LYS A 130 18.18 -19.48 8.36
N HIS A 131 17.33 -18.72 9.06
CA HIS A 131 17.08 -17.32 8.75
C HIS A 131 18.35 -16.47 8.80
N ARG A 132 19.21 -16.66 9.81
CA ARG A 132 20.48 -15.93 9.95
C ARG A 132 21.48 -16.24 8.83
N THR A 133 21.46 -17.45 8.28
CA THR A 133 22.36 -17.91 7.22
C THR A 133 21.78 -17.72 5.81
N THR A 134 20.53 -17.27 5.70
CA THR A 134 19.87 -17.08 4.40
C THR A 134 20.56 -15.98 3.58
N PRO A 135 21.05 -16.29 2.37
CA PRO A 135 21.72 -15.32 1.53
C PRO A 135 20.78 -14.20 1.06
N ARG A 136 21.32 -12.99 0.95
CA ARG A 136 20.59 -11.79 0.50
C ARG A 136 19.88 -11.96 -0.85
N LYS A 137 20.40 -12.79 -1.74
CA LYS A 137 19.84 -13.08 -3.06
C LYS A 137 18.41 -13.64 -3.00
N HIS A 138 18.04 -14.42 -1.96
CA HIS A 138 16.70 -14.98 -1.84
C HIS A 138 15.64 -13.89 -1.59
N TYR A 139 15.98 -12.83 -0.87
CA TYR A 139 15.11 -11.68 -0.68
C TYR A 139 14.88 -10.93 -2.00
N TRP A 140 15.92 -10.79 -2.83
CA TRP A 140 15.79 -10.21 -4.17
C TRP A 140 14.94 -11.06 -5.09
N TYR A 141 15.05 -12.38 -5.06
CA TYR A 141 14.17 -13.26 -5.84
C TYR A 141 12.69 -13.08 -5.43
N GLY A 142 12.40 -12.98 -4.13
CA GLY A 142 11.06 -12.70 -3.63
C GLY A 142 10.52 -11.35 -4.13
N VAL A 143 11.34 -10.31 -4.08
CA VAL A 143 10.99 -8.98 -4.59
C VAL A 143 10.73 -9.02 -6.10
N MET A 144 11.63 -9.61 -6.88
CA MET A 144 11.46 -9.71 -8.35
C MET A 144 10.18 -10.45 -8.72
N LEU A 145 9.86 -11.56 -8.02
CA LEU A 145 8.61 -12.29 -8.23
C LEU A 145 7.39 -11.39 -7.97
N VAL A 146 7.39 -10.64 -6.88
CA VAL A 146 6.31 -9.69 -6.56
C VAL A 146 6.14 -8.65 -7.66
N TRP A 147 7.24 -8.06 -8.14
CA TRP A 147 7.18 -7.02 -9.17
C TRP A 147 6.68 -7.57 -10.50
N ILE A 148 7.13 -8.77 -10.91
CA ILE A 148 6.65 -9.43 -12.13
C ILE A 148 5.15 -9.70 -12.03
N LEU A 149 4.68 -10.29 -10.92
CA LEU A 149 3.27 -10.56 -10.71
C LEU A 149 2.43 -9.27 -10.72
N ALA A 150 2.91 -8.21 -10.07
CA ALA A 150 2.22 -6.92 -10.04
C ALA A 150 2.13 -6.28 -11.43
N ILE A 151 3.18 -6.35 -12.26
CA ILE A 151 3.18 -5.87 -13.65
C ILE A 151 2.18 -6.69 -14.47
N CYS A 152 2.21 -8.02 -14.36
CA CYS A 152 1.26 -8.89 -15.06
C CYS A 152 -0.19 -8.53 -14.71
N LEU A 153 -0.51 -8.36 -13.43
CA LEU A 153 -1.87 -8.00 -12.98
C LEU A 153 -2.28 -6.60 -13.42
N ALA A 154 -1.37 -5.62 -13.35
CA ALA A 154 -1.64 -4.26 -13.81
C ALA A 154 -1.93 -4.20 -15.32
N SER A 155 -1.26 -5.04 -16.13
CA SER A 155 -1.44 -5.09 -17.58
C SER A 155 -2.80 -5.68 -18.01
N LEU A 156 -3.51 -6.39 -17.12
CA LEU A 156 -4.81 -6.99 -17.46
C LEU A 156 -5.89 -5.94 -17.76
N LYS A 157 -5.84 -4.78 -17.07
CA LYS A 157 -6.88 -3.74 -17.26
C LYS A 157 -6.83 -3.07 -18.64
N PRO A 158 -5.68 -2.63 -19.16
CA PRO A 158 -5.58 -2.17 -20.54
C PRO A 158 -5.98 -3.23 -21.59
N LEU A 159 -5.62 -4.50 -21.36
CA LEU A 159 -6.02 -5.60 -22.21
C LEU A 159 -7.54 -5.78 -22.22
N SER A 160 -8.18 -5.66 -21.07
CA SER A 160 -9.64 -5.69 -20.96
C SER A 160 -10.30 -4.48 -21.61
N SER A 161 -9.71 -3.27 -21.48
CA SER A 161 -10.25 -2.07 -22.13
C SER A 161 -10.22 -2.15 -23.67
N ARG A 162 -9.35 -3.00 -24.22
CA ARG A 162 -9.26 -3.35 -25.65
C ARG A 162 -10.13 -4.55 -26.03
N LYS A 163 -10.96 -5.07 -25.10
CA LYS A 163 -11.84 -6.25 -25.29
C LYS A 163 -11.08 -7.56 -25.60
N LEU A 164 -9.80 -7.63 -25.29
CA LEU A 164 -9.00 -8.86 -25.45
C LEU A 164 -9.30 -9.87 -24.33
N ILE A 165 -9.66 -9.38 -23.14
CA ILE A 165 -10.01 -10.20 -21.98
C ILE A 165 -11.26 -9.62 -21.34
N PRO A 166 -12.24 -10.44 -20.90
CA PRO A 166 -13.41 -9.97 -20.15
C PRO A 166 -13.01 -9.31 -18.84
N ILE A 167 -13.59 -8.16 -18.50
CA ILE A 167 -13.28 -7.40 -17.29
C ILE A 167 -13.54 -8.19 -16.00
N SER A 168 -14.54 -9.07 -16.02
CA SER A 168 -14.88 -9.94 -14.89
C SER A 168 -13.74 -10.87 -14.50
N TYR A 169 -13.06 -11.49 -15.48
CA TYR A 169 -11.90 -12.36 -15.22
C TYR A 169 -10.75 -11.57 -14.57
N CYS A 170 -10.47 -10.35 -15.06
CA CYS A 170 -9.44 -9.49 -14.46
C CYS A 170 -9.77 -9.16 -13.00
N ASN A 171 -11.02 -8.78 -12.72
CA ASN A 171 -11.46 -8.44 -11.37
C ASN A 171 -11.40 -9.65 -10.43
N VAL A 172 -11.94 -10.80 -10.86
CA VAL A 172 -11.92 -12.03 -10.07
C VAL A 172 -10.48 -12.45 -9.76
N LEU A 173 -9.57 -12.43 -10.73
CA LEU A 173 -8.18 -12.81 -10.53
C LEU A 173 -7.48 -11.88 -9.52
N ILE A 174 -7.62 -10.56 -9.68
CA ILE A 174 -7.02 -9.59 -8.75
C ILE A 174 -7.59 -9.77 -7.35
N LEU A 175 -8.91 -9.87 -7.21
CA LEU A 175 -9.57 -10.06 -5.91
C LEU A 175 -9.15 -11.37 -5.24
N THR A 176 -9.04 -12.47 -5.99
CA THR A 176 -8.61 -13.77 -5.47
C THR A 176 -7.17 -13.70 -4.94
N LEU A 177 -6.24 -13.11 -5.70
CA LEU A 177 -4.84 -13.00 -5.28
C LEU A 177 -4.65 -12.04 -4.10
N VAL A 178 -5.42 -10.98 -4.04
CA VAL A 178 -5.46 -10.06 -2.89
C VAL A 178 -6.02 -10.78 -1.66
N SER A 179 -7.12 -11.53 -1.79
CA SER A 179 -7.68 -12.34 -0.70
C SER A 179 -6.69 -13.37 -0.17
N LEU A 180 -5.98 -14.05 -1.07
CA LEU A 180 -4.95 -15.03 -0.70
C LEU A 180 -3.80 -14.37 0.07
N SER A 181 -3.39 -13.15 -0.34
CA SER A 181 -2.36 -12.38 0.37
C SER A 181 -2.83 -11.98 1.77
N ILE A 182 -4.06 -11.51 1.91
CA ILE A 182 -4.66 -11.19 3.22
C ILE A 182 -4.71 -12.42 4.11
N ALA A 183 -5.17 -13.56 3.58
CA ALA A 183 -5.20 -14.81 4.31
C ALA A 183 -3.80 -15.25 4.75
N THR A 184 -2.80 -15.14 3.88
CA THR A 184 -1.39 -15.42 4.18
C THR A 184 -0.88 -14.55 5.33
N ILE A 185 -1.17 -13.26 5.32
CA ILE A 185 -0.80 -12.33 6.38
C ILE A 185 -1.45 -12.74 7.70
N ILE A 186 -2.76 -12.98 7.72
CA ILE A 186 -3.51 -13.36 8.92
C ILE A 186 -2.97 -14.68 9.51
N VAL A 187 -2.83 -15.72 8.69
CA VAL A 187 -2.32 -17.03 9.11
C VAL A 187 -0.90 -16.91 9.65
N SER A 188 -0.03 -16.15 8.98
CA SER A 188 1.34 -15.90 9.44
C SER A 188 1.37 -15.33 10.86
N TYR A 189 0.55 -14.32 11.14
CA TYR A 189 0.54 -13.71 12.48
C TYR A 189 -0.13 -14.60 13.54
N ILE A 190 -1.15 -15.37 13.20
CA ILE A 190 -1.71 -16.37 14.10
C ILE A 190 -0.65 -17.42 14.48
N CYS A 191 0.13 -17.90 13.52
CA CYS A 191 1.23 -18.84 13.76
C CYS A 191 2.30 -18.25 14.70
N ILE A 192 2.74 -17.01 14.43
CA ILE A 192 3.71 -16.31 15.26
C ILE A 192 3.17 -16.11 16.68
N TRP A 193 1.91 -15.70 16.82
CA TRP A 193 1.28 -15.47 18.11
C TRP A 193 1.18 -16.76 18.94
N LYS A 194 0.71 -17.87 18.33
CA LYS A 194 0.66 -19.18 18.98
C LYS A 194 2.04 -19.63 19.46
N ARG A 195 3.08 -19.43 18.62
CA ARG A 195 4.47 -19.79 18.99
C ARG A 195 4.98 -18.94 20.16
N ALA A 196 4.76 -17.62 20.12
CA ALA A 196 5.15 -16.73 21.21
C ALA A 196 4.47 -17.09 22.53
N TYR A 197 3.18 -17.44 22.49
CA TYR A 197 2.44 -17.87 23.68
C TYR A 197 2.95 -19.21 24.26
N SER A 198 3.23 -20.19 23.37
CA SER A 198 3.75 -21.52 23.79
C SER A 198 5.13 -21.44 24.45
N VAL A 199 6.00 -20.55 24.00
CA VAL A 199 7.35 -20.38 24.58
C VAL A 199 7.28 -19.65 25.92
N THR A 200 6.38 -18.68 26.08
CA THR A 200 6.24 -17.91 27.33
C THR A 200 5.87 -18.80 28.53
N ASN A 201 5.15 -19.88 28.28
CA ASN A 201 4.74 -20.80 29.35
C ASN A 201 5.86 -21.76 29.80
N LYS A 202 6.99 -21.76 29.09
CA LYS A 202 8.09 -22.72 29.35
C LYS A 202 9.37 -22.12 29.93
N GLU A 203 9.63 -20.83 29.74
CA GLU A 203 10.90 -20.20 30.18
C GLU A 203 10.72 -18.72 30.59
N ASN A 204 11.23 -18.38 31.76
CA ASN A 204 11.40 -17.00 32.24
C ASN A 204 12.61 -16.34 31.58
N CYS A 205 12.49 -15.79 30.36
CA CYS A 205 13.63 -15.17 29.71
C CYS A 205 13.33 -13.81 29.10
N ASN A 206 14.18 -12.80 29.38
CA ASN A 206 14.11 -11.43 28.85
C ASN A 206 14.11 -11.34 27.32
N VAL A 207 14.61 -12.35 26.61
CA VAL A 207 14.59 -12.47 25.15
C VAL A 207 13.14 -12.54 24.63
N ILE A 208 12.24 -13.19 25.38
CA ILE A 208 10.83 -13.36 25.04
C ILE A 208 10.06 -12.03 25.07
N VAL A 209 10.43 -11.12 25.95
CA VAL A 209 9.78 -9.78 26.05
C VAL A 209 10.01 -8.95 24.80
N THR A 210 11.22 -9.02 24.23
CA THR A 210 11.57 -8.29 23.01
C THR A 210 10.85 -8.88 21.78
N GLU A 211 10.76 -10.21 21.69
CA GLU A 211 10.03 -10.88 20.61
C GLU A 211 8.53 -10.62 20.67
N LYS A 212 7.91 -10.64 21.87
CA LYS A 212 6.50 -10.24 22.07
C LYS A 212 6.21 -8.84 21.57
N SER A 213 7.06 -7.88 21.88
CA SER A 213 6.89 -6.50 21.44
C SER A 213 6.91 -6.37 19.91
N ILE A 214 7.79 -7.13 19.23
CA ILE A 214 7.85 -7.16 17.76
C ILE A 214 6.58 -7.80 17.17
N VAL A 215 6.12 -8.91 17.73
CA VAL A 215 4.90 -9.59 17.28
C VAL A 215 3.67 -8.69 17.45
N GLN A 216 3.50 -8.05 18.62
CA GLN A 216 2.41 -7.10 18.86
C GLN A 216 2.45 -5.93 17.89
N ALA A 217 3.66 -5.41 17.61
CA ALA A 217 3.85 -4.35 16.63
C ALA A 217 3.34 -4.75 15.26
N MET A 218 3.65 -5.95 14.83
CA MET A 218 3.28 -6.45 13.50
C MET A 218 1.81 -6.79 13.40
N LEU A 219 1.19 -7.34 14.47
CA LEU A 219 -0.26 -7.49 14.55
C LEU A 219 -0.97 -6.16 14.39
N PHE A 220 -0.49 -5.12 15.06
CA PHE A 220 -1.04 -3.78 14.97
C PHE A 220 -0.96 -3.21 13.54
N VAL A 221 0.18 -3.41 12.87
CA VAL A 221 0.36 -3.06 11.43
C VAL A 221 -0.70 -3.74 10.58
N THR A 222 -0.88 -5.04 10.78
CA THR A 222 -1.80 -5.84 9.97
C THR A 222 -3.25 -5.43 10.19
N VAL A 223 -3.64 -5.16 11.44
CA VAL A 223 -5.01 -4.70 11.74
C VAL A 223 -5.28 -3.35 11.08
N ILE A 224 -4.36 -2.39 11.20
CA ILE A 224 -4.49 -1.09 10.53
C ILE A 224 -4.59 -1.27 9.00
N PHE A 225 -3.72 -2.10 8.44
CA PHE A 225 -3.74 -2.42 7.02
C PHE A 225 -5.11 -2.97 6.57
N LEU A 226 -5.65 -3.97 7.28
CA LEU A 226 -6.95 -4.54 6.97
C LEU A 226 -8.06 -3.49 7.07
N ILE A 227 -8.07 -2.65 8.11
CA ILE A 227 -9.06 -1.59 8.29
C ILE A 227 -9.00 -0.61 7.11
N MET A 228 -7.82 -0.25 6.64
CA MET A 228 -7.65 0.72 5.55
C MET A 228 -7.97 0.15 4.17
N TRP A 229 -7.73 -1.13 3.95
CA TRP A 229 -7.99 -1.78 2.65
C TRP A 229 -9.40 -2.34 2.53
N MET A 230 -10.03 -2.75 3.64
CA MET A 230 -11.33 -3.41 3.64
C MET A 230 -12.42 -2.57 2.95
N PRO A 231 -12.54 -1.25 3.17
CA PRO A 231 -13.59 -0.47 2.53
C PRO A 231 -13.54 -0.52 0.99
N ILE A 232 -12.36 -0.29 0.40
CA ILE A 232 -12.23 -0.33 -1.06
C ILE A 232 -12.36 -1.75 -1.62
N TYR A 233 -11.90 -2.75 -0.85
CA TYR A 233 -12.05 -4.15 -1.22
C TYR A 233 -13.52 -4.57 -1.28
N LEU A 234 -14.30 -4.25 -0.25
CA LEU A 234 -15.74 -4.51 -0.20
C LEU A 234 -16.49 -3.73 -1.29
N LEU A 235 -16.11 -2.46 -1.53
CA LEU A 235 -16.71 -1.67 -2.60
C LEU A 235 -16.47 -2.29 -3.98
N ASN A 236 -15.25 -2.75 -4.28
CA ASN A 236 -14.97 -3.42 -5.54
C ASN A 236 -15.77 -4.73 -5.70
N PHE A 237 -16.05 -5.41 -4.59
CA PHE A 237 -16.92 -6.59 -4.59
C PHE A 237 -18.38 -6.21 -4.86
N VAL A 238 -18.92 -5.23 -4.13
CA VAL A 238 -20.34 -4.76 -4.25
C VAL A 238 -20.59 -4.11 -5.62
N ILE A 239 -19.70 -3.24 -6.09
CA ILE A 239 -19.81 -2.57 -7.41
C ILE A 239 -19.77 -3.58 -8.56
N GLY A 240 -19.21 -4.78 -8.34
CA GLY A 240 -19.27 -5.86 -9.31
C GLY A 240 -20.70 -6.37 -9.58
N PHE A 241 -21.64 -6.06 -8.69
CA PHE A 241 -23.04 -6.48 -8.78
C PHE A 241 -24.01 -5.33 -9.09
N GLU A 242 -23.84 -4.13 -8.51
CA GLU A 242 -24.71 -2.96 -8.79
C GLU A 242 -23.97 -1.62 -8.62
N ILE A 243 -23.64 -0.98 -9.73
CA ILE A 243 -22.78 0.23 -9.76
C ILE A 243 -23.48 1.48 -9.21
N ASP A 244 -24.81 1.58 -9.31
CA ASP A 244 -25.58 2.83 -9.05
C ASP A 244 -25.96 3.03 -7.57
N ALA A 245 -25.69 2.05 -6.70
CA ALA A 245 -26.16 2.05 -5.31
C ALA A 245 -25.19 2.76 -4.33
N VAL A 246 -23.93 3.07 -4.71
CA VAL A 246 -22.93 3.60 -3.79
C VAL A 246 -22.70 5.10 -3.99
N PRO A 247 -22.92 5.93 -2.94
CA PRO A 247 -22.60 7.36 -3.02
C PRO A 247 -21.12 7.62 -3.34
N LEU A 248 -20.84 8.55 -4.26
CA LEU A 248 -19.47 8.87 -4.68
C LEU A 248 -18.53 9.25 -3.52
N ASN A 249 -19.06 9.96 -2.52
CA ASN A 249 -18.26 10.33 -1.34
C ASN A 249 -17.77 9.11 -0.56
N VAL A 250 -18.52 8.01 -0.54
CA VAL A 250 -18.10 6.74 0.08
C VAL A 250 -16.94 6.12 -0.69
N ILE A 251 -17.01 6.17 -2.03
CA ILE A 251 -15.93 5.70 -2.90
C ILE A 251 -14.66 6.54 -2.70
N TYR A 252 -14.78 7.87 -2.61
CA TYR A 252 -13.65 8.77 -2.37
C TYR A 252 -13.03 8.54 -0.99
N LEU A 253 -13.85 8.34 0.04
CA LEU A 253 -13.38 8.04 1.39
C LEU A 253 -12.64 6.70 1.44
N ALA A 254 -13.19 5.66 0.81
CA ALA A 254 -12.54 4.36 0.74
C ALA A 254 -11.20 4.41 -0.01
N LYS A 255 -11.13 5.17 -1.11
CA LYS A 255 -9.87 5.44 -1.84
C LYS A 255 -8.87 6.21 -0.98
N LEU A 256 -9.32 7.23 -0.25
CA LEU A 256 -8.47 8.00 0.65
C LEU A 256 -7.86 7.09 1.74
N LEU A 257 -8.68 6.24 2.37
CA LEU A 257 -8.23 5.26 3.36
C LEU A 257 -7.19 4.30 2.78
N GLN A 258 -7.45 3.75 1.58
CA GLN A 258 -6.51 2.90 0.88
C GLN A 258 -5.14 3.59 0.69
N TYR A 259 -5.12 4.85 0.26
CA TYR A 259 -3.88 5.59 0.06
C TYR A 259 -3.19 5.98 1.38
N CYS A 260 -3.95 6.26 2.45
CA CYS A 260 -3.38 6.50 3.77
C CYS A 260 -2.53 5.34 4.28
N ASN A 261 -2.82 4.10 3.85
CA ASN A 261 -2.01 2.93 4.19
C ASN A 261 -0.53 3.11 3.85
N SER A 262 -0.20 3.77 2.75
CA SER A 262 1.19 4.02 2.33
C SER A 262 1.96 4.98 3.25
N VAL A 263 1.27 5.81 4.03
CA VAL A 263 1.89 6.66 5.07
C VAL A 263 2.14 5.89 6.35
N VAL A 264 1.32 4.88 6.63
CA VAL A 264 1.34 4.13 7.90
C VAL A 264 2.64 3.34 8.06
N ASN A 265 3.20 2.78 6.98
CA ASN A 265 4.41 1.97 7.03
C ASN A 265 5.60 2.69 7.69
N PRO A 266 6.03 3.90 7.25
CA PRO A 266 7.12 4.65 7.90
C PRO A 266 6.79 5.06 9.34
N ILE A 267 5.53 5.38 9.66
CA ILE A 267 5.09 5.72 11.01
C ILE A 267 5.32 4.53 11.95
N ILE A 268 4.93 3.34 11.52
CA ILE A 268 5.10 2.11 12.31
C ILE A 268 6.58 1.80 12.52
N TYR A 269 7.44 1.96 11.50
CA TYR A 269 8.89 1.78 11.65
C TYR A 269 9.44 2.75 12.70
N SER A 270 8.97 4.00 12.71
CA SER A 270 9.37 5.03 13.67
C SER A 270 8.96 4.69 15.11
N ILE A 271 7.82 4.06 15.31
CA ILE A 271 7.30 3.71 16.64
C ILE A 271 7.90 2.39 17.13
N LYS A 272 8.00 1.38 16.25
CA LYS A 272 8.24 -0.01 16.65
C LYS A 272 9.68 -0.49 16.44
N ILE A 273 10.47 0.16 15.58
CA ILE A 273 11.87 -0.21 15.34
C ILE A 273 12.79 0.78 16.07
N PRO A 274 13.37 0.41 17.26
CA PRO A 274 14.21 1.34 18.05
C PRO A 274 15.42 1.87 17.26
N ALA A 275 16.03 1.04 16.42
CA ALA A 275 17.15 1.44 15.58
C ALA A 275 16.73 2.48 14.53
N PHE A 276 15.56 2.33 13.91
CA PHE A 276 15.00 3.29 12.97
C PHE A 276 14.71 4.63 13.67
N ARG A 277 14.04 4.61 14.81
CA ARG A 277 13.75 5.80 15.60
C ARG A 277 15.02 6.57 16.03
N LYS A 278 16.09 5.85 16.45
CA LYS A 278 17.38 6.46 16.78
C LYS A 278 18.02 7.12 15.56
N ALA A 279 17.96 6.44 14.41
CA ALA A 279 18.48 6.96 13.16
C ALA A 279 17.71 8.18 12.65
N LEU A 280 16.38 8.15 12.72
CA LEU A 280 15.53 9.29 12.38
C LEU A 280 15.85 10.54 13.23
N ARG A 281 16.01 10.36 14.55
CA ARG A 281 16.41 11.48 15.45
C ARG A 281 17.78 12.04 15.11
N ARG A 282 18.76 11.20 14.71
CA ARG A 282 20.08 11.65 14.28
C ARG A 282 20.00 12.44 12.97
N LEU A 283 19.22 11.94 12.00
CA LEU A 283 19.01 12.63 10.73
C LEU A 283 18.41 14.03 10.97
N GLY A 284 17.38 14.14 11.81
CA GLY A 284 16.77 15.44 12.16
C GLY A 284 17.76 16.40 12.82
N LYS A 285 18.59 15.92 13.75
CA LYS A 285 19.63 16.76 14.38
C LYS A 285 20.68 17.25 13.36
N ASN A 286 21.12 16.40 12.46
CA ASN A 286 22.11 16.76 11.44
C ASN A 286 21.55 17.82 10.47
N ILE A 287 20.30 17.67 10.05
CA ILE A 287 19.61 18.66 9.21
C ILE A 287 19.52 20.01 9.95
N PHE A 288 19.05 20.00 11.19
CA PHE A 288 18.93 21.23 11.99
C PHE A 288 20.28 21.93 12.18
N GLN A 289 21.34 21.19 12.52
CA GLN A 289 22.71 21.74 12.65
C GLN A 289 23.26 22.29 11.33
N SER A 290 22.89 21.70 10.19
CA SER A 290 23.29 22.17 8.87
C SER A 290 22.61 23.50 8.52
N PHE A 291 21.38 23.72 8.95
CA PHE A 291 20.69 25.01 8.79
C PHE A 291 21.28 26.10 9.71
N SER A 292 21.51 25.77 10.99
CA SER A 292 22.08 26.71 11.99
C SER A 292 23.53 27.12 11.72
N ARG A 293 24.26 26.43 10.85
CA ARG A 293 25.63 26.80 10.43
C ARG A 293 25.66 27.72 9.21
N LYS A 294 24.54 27.94 8.55
CA LYS A 294 24.41 28.78 7.35
C LYS A 294 23.85 30.19 7.65
N GLU A 295 23.38 30.40 8.88
CA GLU A 295 23.09 31.70 9.49
C GLU A 295 24.31 32.23 10.24
#